data_a772f1253bb53c07537dbbe2cb368077
#
_entry.id   a772f1253bb53c07537dbbe2cb368077
#
_cell.length_a   1.000
_cell.length_b   1.000
_cell.length_c   1.000
_cell.angle_alpha   90.00
_cell.angle_beta   90.00
_cell.angle_gamma   90.00
#
_symmetry.space_group_name_H-M   'P 1'
#
loop_
_entity.id
_entity.type
_entity.pdbx_description
1 polymer ?
#
loop_
_entity_poly.entity_id
_entity_poly.type
_entity_poly.pdbx_seq_one_letter_code
_entity_poly.pdbx_strand_id
1 'polypeptide(L)'
;MAWKPTEYQIGDRHPDIADAKERLRRIAAKLVAGRLDNDNTDVFTPVFADVLAEWKTAVHRDVLSGRRQPPDVDPTSTVIDWATKVQLGMIARATPPAPAPPKARHLGIVFRGTGGIIGQDYVSRVMQGCADLVEEVHPAFAATMGGIPVGTAGGINDPSMANAVDLAFADAQRIFLERYRANPRIRVVIGGYSAGAVAAAMFRQWLLTNYPDAYLCSFSLGDPTRPAGGAYYGGVAAPGRGISTWRFGDIRDYRHCWLAAPGDMYTSVPDNAVGDIMDTAYDIVTQVELSDFLGTAFGVARQIPIIMEEAGIGLPSVFKAVAGGPAGLVGLGVPLIMGLLGGLIGGQKNPTGVAAAAQAAMIALQFVTGNPPTAAHIQYEFREVWPGQTYLGLAIQHVRDWAGRTPAVTA
;
A
#
# COMPACT_ATOMS: atom_id res chain seq x y z
N MET A 1 -34.07 -9.52 -1.66
CA MET A 1 -33.15 -10.52 -2.25
C MET A 1 -32.54 -9.89 -3.49
N ALA A 2 -31.23 -9.67 -3.50
CA ALA A 2 -30.53 -9.21 -4.71
C ALA A 2 -30.55 -10.37 -5.74
N TRP A 3 -31.08 -10.11 -6.92
CA TRP A 3 -31.07 -11.05 -8.03
C TRP A 3 -29.61 -11.37 -8.41
N LYS A 4 -29.15 -12.59 -8.19
CA LYS A 4 -27.87 -13.08 -8.72
C LYS A 4 -28.13 -13.58 -10.14
N PRO A 5 -27.38 -13.10 -11.16
CA PRO A 5 -27.44 -13.67 -12.49
C PRO A 5 -27.09 -15.14 -12.43
N THR A 6 -27.86 -15.98 -13.14
CA THR A 6 -27.58 -17.42 -13.22
C THR A 6 -26.30 -17.62 -14.02
N GLU A 7 -25.29 -18.20 -13.40
CA GLU A 7 -24.02 -18.57 -14.02
C GLU A 7 -24.06 -20.04 -14.44
N TYR A 8 -23.42 -20.41 -15.54
CA TYR A 8 -23.33 -21.80 -16.00
C TYR A 8 -21.88 -22.23 -16.13
N GLN A 9 -21.61 -23.48 -15.70
CA GLN A 9 -20.30 -24.12 -15.69
C GLN A 9 -20.35 -25.55 -16.22
N ILE A 10 -19.19 -26.18 -16.35
CA ILE A 10 -19.09 -27.58 -16.83
C ILE A 10 -20.05 -28.51 -16.08
N GLY A 11 -20.85 -29.24 -16.83
CA GLY A 11 -21.84 -30.19 -16.31
C GLY A 11 -23.25 -29.64 -16.23
N ASP A 12 -23.44 -28.31 -16.26
CA ASP A 12 -24.78 -27.71 -16.23
C ASP A 12 -25.57 -27.98 -17.51
N ARG A 13 -26.91 -27.97 -17.36
CA ARG A 13 -27.87 -28.06 -18.47
C ARG A 13 -28.83 -26.89 -18.43
N HIS A 14 -28.85 -26.09 -19.51
CA HIS A 14 -29.80 -24.99 -19.66
C HIS A 14 -29.91 -24.54 -21.12
N PRO A 15 -31.09 -24.09 -21.61
CA PRO A 15 -31.25 -23.56 -22.96
C PRO A 15 -30.28 -22.43 -23.32
N ASP A 16 -29.90 -21.57 -22.35
CA ASP A 16 -28.91 -20.52 -22.55
C ASP A 16 -27.55 -21.07 -23.00
N ILE A 17 -27.18 -22.29 -22.63
CA ILE A 17 -25.93 -22.91 -23.04
C ILE A 17 -25.96 -23.24 -24.53
N ALA A 18 -27.08 -23.77 -25.02
CA ALA A 18 -27.27 -24.01 -26.45
C ALA A 18 -27.26 -22.69 -27.25
N ASP A 19 -27.93 -21.63 -26.76
CA ASP A 19 -27.91 -20.29 -27.37
C ASP A 19 -26.50 -19.70 -27.40
N ALA A 20 -25.72 -19.84 -26.30
CA ALA A 20 -24.34 -19.39 -26.25
C ALA A 20 -23.46 -20.08 -27.29
N LYS A 21 -23.59 -21.41 -27.46
CA LYS A 21 -22.87 -22.19 -28.48
C LYS A 21 -23.24 -21.72 -29.90
N GLU A 22 -24.52 -21.51 -30.14
CA GLU A 22 -24.99 -21.03 -31.46
C GLU A 22 -24.45 -19.64 -31.79
N ARG A 23 -24.45 -18.74 -30.79
CA ARG A 23 -23.91 -17.38 -30.97
C ARG A 23 -22.40 -17.42 -31.21
N LEU A 24 -21.63 -18.25 -30.50
CA LEU A 24 -20.20 -18.43 -30.74
C LEU A 24 -19.94 -18.93 -32.16
N ARG A 25 -20.74 -19.88 -32.68
CA ARG A 25 -20.63 -20.33 -34.09
C ARG A 25 -20.79 -19.17 -35.06
N ARG A 26 -21.68 -18.21 -34.76
CA ARG A 26 -21.90 -17.04 -35.64
C ARG A 26 -20.80 -16.00 -35.53
N ILE A 27 -20.34 -15.66 -34.32
CA ILE A 27 -19.42 -14.52 -34.08
C ILE A 27 -17.95 -14.92 -34.06
N ALA A 28 -17.64 -16.18 -33.84
CA ALA A 28 -16.29 -16.73 -33.68
C ALA A 28 -16.09 -18.02 -34.50
N ALA A 29 -16.63 -18.06 -35.72
CA ALA A 29 -16.68 -19.26 -36.56
C ALA A 29 -15.31 -19.97 -36.70
N LYS A 30 -14.22 -19.22 -36.87
CA LYS A 30 -12.87 -19.79 -36.98
C LYS A 30 -12.40 -20.48 -35.70
N LEU A 31 -12.82 -19.99 -34.54
CA LEU A 31 -12.45 -20.54 -33.23
C LEU A 31 -13.21 -21.83 -32.93
N VAL A 32 -14.44 -21.93 -33.35
CA VAL A 32 -15.33 -23.05 -33.04
C VAL A 32 -15.30 -24.19 -34.04
N ALA A 33 -14.76 -23.95 -35.24
CA ALA A 33 -14.71 -24.91 -36.33
C ALA A 33 -14.04 -26.22 -35.92
N GLY A 34 -14.69 -27.35 -36.18
CA GLY A 34 -14.27 -28.70 -35.80
C GLY A 34 -14.47 -29.05 -34.32
N ARG A 35 -14.81 -28.07 -33.49
CA ARG A 35 -14.94 -28.26 -32.01
C ARG A 35 -16.40 -28.26 -31.53
N LEU A 36 -17.23 -27.37 -32.06
CA LEU A 36 -18.63 -27.22 -31.67
C LEU A 36 -19.64 -27.40 -32.86
N ASP A 37 -19.18 -27.81 -34.03
CA ASP A 37 -20.02 -27.83 -35.26
C ASP A 37 -21.30 -28.63 -35.08
N ASN A 38 -21.25 -29.73 -34.36
CA ASN A 38 -22.38 -30.61 -34.11
C ASN A 38 -22.89 -30.63 -32.66
N ASP A 39 -22.34 -29.73 -31.79
CA ASP A 39 -22.77 -29.65 -30.39
C ASP A 39 -23.95 -28.72 -30.21
N ASN A 40 -25.14 -29.17 -30.52
CA ASN A 40 -26.40 -28.44 -30.36
C ASN A 40 -27.07 -28.71 -29.01
N THR A 41 -26.37 -29.36 -28.09
CA THR A 41 -26.91 -29.74 -26.80
C THR A 41 -26.95 -28.53 -25.84
N ASP A 42 -27.83 -28.61 -24.86
CA ASP A 42 -27.96 -27.70 -23.73
C ASP A 42 -26.96 -27.95 -22.60
N VAL A 43 -26.00 -28.88 -22.84
CA VAL A 43 -25.01 -29.33 -21.84
C VAL A 43 -23.75 -28.46 -21.94
N PHE A 44 -23.26 -28.01 -20.79
CA PHE A 44 -21.96 -27.32 -20.72
C PHE A 44 -20.84 -28.37 -20.74
N THR A 45 -20.25 -28.60 -21.88
CA THR A 45 -19.21 -29.63 -22.08
C THR A 45 -17.81 -29.07 -21.80
N PRO A 46 -16.80 -29.90 -21.48
CA PRO A 46 -15.40 -29.40 -21.36
C PRO A 46 -14.88 -28.76 -22.64
N VAL A 47 -15.22 -29.30 -23.81
CA VAL A 47 -14.86 -28.70 -25.10
C VAL A 47 -15.44 -27.28 -25.27
N PHE A 48 -16.68 -27.11 -24.83
CA PHE A 48 -17.31 -25.79 -24.86
C PHE A 48 -16.61 -24.82 -23.86
N ALA A 49 -16.20 -25.31 -22.68
CA ALA A 49 -15.45 -24.51 -21.70
C ALA A 49 -14.13 -23.99 -22.30
N ASP A 50 -13.36 -24.83 -22.99
CA ASP A 50 -12.11 -24.46 -23.63
C ASP A 50 -12.31 -23.40 -24.71
N VAL A 51 -13.31 -23.59 -25.58
CA VAL A 51 -13.68 -22.63 -26.61
C VAL A 51 -14.10 -21.28 -26.00
N LEU A 52 -14.88 -21.34 -24.94
CA LEU A 52 -15.35 -20.13 -24.23
C LEU A 52 -14.19 -19.35 -23.62
N ALA A 53 -13.21 -20.03 -22.98
CA ALA A 53 -12.03 -19.40 -22.39
C ALA A 53 -11.16 -18.69 -23.47
N GLU A 54 -10.92 -19.36 -24.60
CA GLU A 54 -10.18 -18.78 -25.71
C GLU A 54 -10.92 -17.54 -26.28
N TRP A 55 -12.23 -17.63 -26.45
CA TRP A 55 -13.03 -16.50 -26.88
C TRP A 55 -13.02 -15.35 -25.88
N LYS A 56 -13.13 -15.60 -24.57
CA LYS A 56 -13.03 -14.60 -23.51
C LYS A 56 -11.68 -13.90 -23.52
N THR A 57 -10.58 -14.63 -23.74
CA THR A 57 -9.25 -14.04 -23.87
C THR A 57 -9.19 -13.02 -25.02
N ALA A 58 -9.79 -13.32 -26.15
CA ALA A 58 -9.86 -12.40 -27.27
C ALA A 58 -10.74 -11.18 -26.96
N VAL A 59 -11.91 -11.39 -26.34
CA VAL A 59 -12.84 -10.32 -25.94
C VAL A 59 -12.19 -9.38 -24.93
N HIS A 60 -11.53 -9.91 -23.90
CA HIS A 60 -10.80 -9.15 -22.89
C HIS A 60 -9.77 -8.21 -23.53
N ARG A 61 -8.92 -8.74 -24.40
CA ARG A 61 -7.93 -7.94 -25.15
C ARG A 61 -8.59 -6.84 -25.96
N ASP A 62 -9.74 -7.13 -26.63
CA ASP A 62 -10.44 -6.17 -27.48
C ASP A 62 -11.14 -5.08 -26.65
N VAL A 63 -11.64 -5.41 -25.45
CA VAL A 63 -12.20 -4.43 -24.52
C VAL A 63 -11.10 -3.50 -23.99
N LEU A 64 -9.96 -4.06 -23.54
CA LEU A 64 -8.83 -3.28 -23.04
C LEU A 64 -8.24 -2.34 -24.10
N SER A 65 -8.26 -2.76 -25.36
CA SER A 65 -7.79 -1.92 -26.48
C SER A 65 -8.83 -0.94 -27.02
N GLY A 66 -10.03 -0.89 -26.44
CA GLY A 66 -11.13 -0.03 -26.89
C GLY A 66 -11.80 -0.48 -28.21
N ARG A 67 -11.39 -1.61 -28.80
CA ARG A 67 -12.00 -2.17 -30.01
C ARG A 67 -13.37 -2.79 -29.74
N ARG A 68 -13.67 -3.10 -28.49
CA ARG A 68 -14.94 -3.67 -28.07
C ARG A 68 -15.49 -2.93 -26.85
N GLN A 69 -16.79 -2.72 -26.83
CA GLN A 69 -17.45 -2.04 -25.71
C GLN A 69 -17.53 -2.93 -24.46
N PRO A 70 -17.44 -2.37 -23.23
CA PRO A 70 -17.70 -3.09 -21.99
C PRO A 70 -19.06 -3.78 -21.95
N PRO A 71 -19.29 -4.74 -21.03
CA PRO A 71 -18.42 -5.11 -19.93
C PRO A 71 -17.22 -5.96 -20.36
N ASP A 72 -16.14 -5.92 -19.61
CA ASP A 72 -15.03 -6.84 -19.75
C ASP A 72 -15.42 -8.23 -19.25
N VAL A 73 -14.73 -9.26 -19.73
CA VAL A 73 -14.91 -10.66 -19.31
C VAL A 73 -13.64 -11.17 -18.67
N ASP A 74 -13.76 -12.01 -17.65
CA ASP A 74 -12.61 -12.65 -17.04
C ASP A 74 -12.00 -13.70 -18.01
N PRO A 75 -10.78 -13.48 -18.54
CA PRO A 75 -10.14 -14.36 -19.49
C PRO A 75 -9.72 -15.71 -18.88
N THR A 76 -9.68 -15.82 -17.55
CA THR A 76 -9.30 -17.05 -16.84
C THR A 76 -10.52 -17.91 -16.48
N SER A 77 -11.73 -17.36 -16.58
CA SER A 77 -12.97 -18.02 -16.21
C SER A 77 -13.57 -18.78 -17.39
N THR A 78 -13.99 -20.03 -17.13
CA THR A 78 -14.75 -20.87 -18.08
C THR A 78 -16.27 -20.78 -17.89
N VAL A 79 -16.76 -19.89 -17.02
CA VAL A 79 -18.18 -19.78 -16.65
C VAL A 79 -18.92 -18.83 -17.61
N ILE A 80 -20.17 -19.15 -17.98
CA ILE A 80 -21.08 -18.17 -18.59
C ILE A 80 -21.68 -17.30 -17.48
N ASP A 81 -21.05 -16.16 -17.22
CA ASP A 81 -21.50 -15.12 -16.30
C ASP A 81 -22.34 -14.03 -17.02
N TRP A 82 -22.77 -13.02 -16.27
CA TRP A 82 -23.51 -11.89 -16.84
C TRP A 82 -22.71 -11.16 -17.94
N ALA A 83 -21.43 -10.90 -17.73
CA ALA A 83 -20.58 -10.19 -18.71
C ALA A 83 -20.45 -11.00 -20.00
N THR A 84 -20.27 -12.31 -19.89
CA THR A 84 -20.27 -13.24 -21.02
C THR A 84 -21.58 -13.19 -21.80
N LYS A 85 -22.74 -13.23 -21.12
CA LYS A 85 -24.07 -13.14 -21.76
C LYS A 85 -24.25 -11.83 -22.51
N VAL A 86 -23.80 -10.72 -21.95
CA VAL A 86 -23.83 -9.41 -22.63
C VAL A 86 -22.94 -9.42 -23.87
N GLN A 87 -21.72 -9.91 -23.76
CA GLN A 87 -20.76 -9.94 -24.88
C GLN A 87 -21.15 -10.90 -25.99
N LEU A 88 -21.87 -11.98 -25.67
CA LEU A 88 -22.51 -12.88 -26.64
C LEU A 88 -23.79 -12.30 -27.25
N GLY A 89 -24.32 -11.20 -26.73
CA GLY A 89 -25.58 -10.62 -27.15
C GLY A 89 -26.83 -11.41 -26.71
N MET A 90 -26.69 -12.27 -25.71
CA MET A 90 -27.80 -13.02 -25.11
C MET A 90 -28.69 -12.11 -24.26
N ILE A 91 -28.09 -11.10 -23.65
CA ILE A 91 -28.77 -10.07 -22.87
C ILE A 91 -28.51 -8.74 -23.59
N ALA A 92 -29.57 -7.97 -23.81
CA ALA A 92 -29.43 -6.63 -24.35
C ALA A 92 -28.46 -5.85 -23.44
N ARG A 93 -27.47 -5.17 -24.01
CA ARG A 93 -26.74 -4.15 -23.27
C ARG A 93 -27.78 -3.18 -22.77
N ALA A 94 -27.96 -3.12 -21.46
CA ALA A 94 -28.68 -2.01 -20.89
C ALA A 94 -27.97 -0.76 -21.42
N THR A 95 -28.68 0.10 -22.15
CA THR A 95 -28.19 1.45 -22.42
C THR A 95 -27.87 1.99 -21.04
N PRO A 96 -26.61 2.31 -20.71
CA PRO A 96 -26.32 2.87 -19.41
C PRO A 96 -27.28 4.03 -19.24
N PRO A 97 -28.03 4.19 -18.14
CA PRO A 97 -28.72 5.43 -17.88
C PRO A 97 -27.68 6.52 -18.11
N ALA A 98 -28.08 7.60 -18.80
CA ALA A 98 -27.19 8.73 -19.05
C ALA A 98 -26.42 8.97 -17.74
N PRO A 99 -25.08 8.95 -17.74
CA PRO A 99 -24.33 8.93 -16.50
C PRO A 99 -24.87 10.05 -15.64
N ALA A 100 -25.40 9.68 -14.45
CA ALA A 100 -25.79 10.68 -13.47
C ALA A 100 -24.57 11.59 -13.34
N PRO A 101 -24.73 12.92 -13.29
CA PRO A 101 -23.60 13.83 -13.19
C PRO A 101 -22.73 13.32 -12.05
N PRO A 102 -21.40 13.18 -12.27
CA PRO A 102 -20.52 12.54 -11.31
C PRO A 102 -20.75 13.21 -9.96
N LYS A 103 -21.14 12.39 -8.96
CA LYS A 103 -21.33 12.89 -7.61
C LYS A 103 -20.03 13.53 -7.16
N ALA A 104 -20.07 14.77 -6.69
CA ALA A 104 -18.90 15.44 -6.17
C ALA A 104 -18.24 14.56 -5.10
N ARG A 105 -16.92 14.40 -5.20
CA ARG A 105 -16.10 13.64 -4.26
C ARG A 105 -14.96 14.50 -3.74
N HIS A 106 -14.49 14.20 -2.54
CA HIS A 106 -13.28 14.80 -2.00
C HIS A 106 -12.05 14.29 -2.74
N LEU A 107 -10.97 15.06 -2.74
CA LEU A 107 -9.69 14.64 -3.32
C LEU A 107 -8.93 13.78 -2.30
N GLY A 108 -8.61 12.54 -2.63
CA GLY A 108 -7.76 11.66 -1.84
C GLY A 108 -6.36 11.62 -2.42
N ILE A 109 -5.38 12.26 -1.78
CA ILE A 109 -3.97 12.17 -2.16
C ILE A 109 -3.30 11.14 -1.25
N VAL A 110 -2.88 10.00 -1.81
CA VAL A 110 -2.40 8.87 -1.03
C VAL A 110 -1.04 8.37 -1.50
N PHE A 111 -0.23 7.94 -0.53
CA PHE A 111 1.16 7.54 -0.71
C PHE A 111 1.34 6.10 -0.24
N ARG A 112 1.63 5.19 -1.17
CA ARG A 112 1.84 3.77 -0.90
C ARG A 112 3.15 3.50 -0.14
N GLY A 113 3.28 2.31 0.44
CA GLY A 113 4.55 1.86 1.03
C GLY A 113 5.61 1.50 -0.01
N THR A 114 6.86 1.34 0.44
CA THR A 114 7.98 0.88 -0.40
C THR A 114 7.62 -0.43 -1.10
N GLY A 115 7.84 -0.50 -2.42
CA GLY A 115 7.51 -1.67 -3.23
C GLY A 115 6.02 -1.96 -3.37
N GLY A 116 5.14 -1.09 -2.88
CA GLY A 116 3.69 -1.23 -2.99
C GLY A 116 3.18 -1.03 -4.42
N ILE A 117 2.06 -1.67 -4.74
CA ILE A 117 1.40 -1.59 -6.05
C ILE A 117 0.13 -0.74 -5.90
N ILE A 118 -0.01 0.28 -6.75
CA ILE A 118 -1.23 1.11 -6.80
C ILE A 118 -2.45 0.21 -7.06
N GLY A 119 -3.51 0.42 -6.29
CA GLY A 119 -4.72 -0.40 -6.34
C GLY A 119 -4.70 -1.63 -5.43
N GLN A 120 -3.53 -2.04 -4.91
CA GLN A 120 -3.38 -3.21 -4.05
C GLN A 120 -2.79 -2.88 -2.67
N ASP A 121 -2.08 -1.76 -2.55
CA ASP A 121 -1.52 -1.26 -1.30
C ASP A 121 -2.61 -0.86 -0.30
N TYR A 122 -2.27 -0.79 0.98
CA TYR A 122 -3.22 -0.45 2.04
C TYR A 122 -3.92 0.88 1.82
N VAL A 123 -3.21 1.91 1.33
CA VAL A 123 -3.82 3.23 1.09
C VAL A 123 -4.87 3.16 -0.02
N SER A 124 -4.62 2.42 -1.09
CA SER A 124 -5.61 2.19 -2.16
C SER A 124 -6.82 1.41 -1.64
N ARG A 125 -6.60 0.40 -0.80
CA ARG A 125 -7.69 -0.39 -0.21
C ARG A 125 -8.57 0.46 0.72
N VAL A 126 -7.98 1.41 1.45
CA VAL A 126 -8.75 2.40 2.21
C VAL A 126 -9.58 3.27 1.27
N MET A 127 -8.99 3.79 0.19
CA MET A 127 -9.71 4.61 -0.78
C MET A 127 -10.82 3.84 -1.49
N GLN A 128 -10.61 2.57 -1.83
CA GLN A 128 -11.64 1.68 -2.40
C GLN A 128 -12.84 1.54 -1.44
N GLY A 129 -12.59 1.43 -0.14
CA GLY A 129 -13.64 1.43 0.89
C GLY A 129 -14.40 2.76 1.03
N CYS A 130 -13.92 3.83 0.40
CA CYS A 130 -14.47 5.18 0.44
C CYS A 130 -14.74 5.76 -0.96
N ALA A 131 -14.74 4.95 -2.01
CA ALA A 131 -14.77 5.40 -3.41
C ALA A 131 -16.04 6.19 -3.80
N ASP A 132 -17.12 6.05 -3.04
CA ASP A 132 -18.34 6.84 -3.16
C ASP A 132 -18.21 8.29 -2.64
N LEU A 133 -17.20 8.57 -1.81
CA LEU A 133 -16.97 9.86 -1.14
C LEU A 133 -15.68 10.53 -1.55
N VAL A 134 -14.66 9.75 -1.95
CA VAL A 134 -13.30 10.23 -2.20
C VAL A 134 -12.80 9.74 -3.56
N GLU A 135 -12.20 10.64 -4.34
CA GLU A 135 -11.48 10.32 -5.58
C GLU A 135 -10.02 10.03 -5.22
N GLU A 136 -9.55 8.83 -5.48
CA GLU A 136 -8.17 8.43 -5.22
C GLU A 136 -7.21 9.00 -6.29
N VAL A 137 -6.11 9.61 -5.82
CA VAL A 137 -5.03 10.12 -6.67
C VAL A 137 -3.68 9.77 -6.03
N HIS A 138 -2.74 9.31 -6.85
CA HIS A 138 -1.38 8.99 -6.44
C HIS A 138 -0.38 9.99 -6.99
N PRO A 139 0.41 10.64 -6.13
CA PRO A 139 1.59 11.36 -6.59
C PRO A 139 2.59 10.43 -7.28
N ALA A 140 3.44 10.99 -8.14
CA ALA A 140 4.56 10.29 -8.74
C ALA A 140 5.57 9.92 -7.64
N PHE A 141 5.39 8.74 -7.07
CA PHE A 141 6.20 8.20 -5.98
C PHE A 141 6.86 6.91 -6.45
N ALA A 142 8.19 6.89 -6.53
CA ALA A 142 8.93 5.69 -6.90
C ALA A 142 8.69 4.54 -5.91
N ALA A 143 8.47 4.86 -4.64
CA ALA A 143 8.29 3.89 -3.55
C ALA A 143 9.47 2.90 -3.45
N THR A 144 10.68 3.44 -3.51
CA THR A 144 11.95 2.69 -3.55
C THR A 144 12.81 2.98 -2.34
N MET A 145 13.89 2.24 -2.21
CA MET A 145 14.82 2.30 -1.09
C MET A 145 16.26 2.11 -1.58
N GLY A 146 16.67 2.91 -2.60
CA GLY A 146 18.06 2.99 -3.08
C GLY A 146 18.60 1.69 -3.67
N GLY A 147 17.76 0.87 -4.29
CA GLY A 147 18.17 -0.43 -4.83
C GLY A 147 18.05 -1.60 -3.85
N ILE A 148 17.66 -1.35 -2.58
CA ILE A 148 17.37 -2.42 -1.62
C ILE A 148 16.06 -3.12 -2.04
N PRO A 149 16.05 -4.47 -2.23
CA PRO A 149 14.85 -5.18 -2.65
C PRO A 149 13.76 -5.16 -1.59
N VAL A 150 12.62 -4.53 -1.91
CA VAL A 150 11.41 -4.52 -1.06
C VAL A 150 10.19 -4.58 -1.96
N GLY A 151 9.38 -5.61 -1.87
CA GLY A 151 8.22 -5.78 -2.73
C GLY A 151 8.57 -5.75 -4.21
N THR A 152 8.05 -4.78 -4.97
CA THR A 152 8.36 -4.59 -6.40
C THR A 152 9.55 -3.66 -6.66
N ALA A 153 10.12 -3.02 -5.62
CA ALA A 153 11.30 -2.17 -5.71
C ALA A 153 12.59 -2.99 -5.59
N GLY A 154 13.72 -2.44 -5.99
CA GLY A 154 15.05 -3.06 -5.86
C GLY A 154 15.93 -2.94 -7.10
N GLY A 155 15.56 -2.09 -8.06
CA GLY A 155 16.43 -1.75 -9.18
C GLY A 155 17.69 -1.00 -8.70
N ILE A 156 18.86 -1.35 -9.25
CA ILE A 156 20.15 -0.76 -8.81
C ILE A 156 20.19 0.78 -8.97
N ASN A 157 19.40 1.32 -9.88
CA ASN A 157 19.27 2.76 -10.13
C ASN A 157 18.06 3.40 -9.44
N ASP A 158 17.37 2.66 -8.55
CA ASP A 158 16.27 3.20 -7.82
C ASP A 158 16.75 4.33 -6.88
N PRO A 159 16.01 5.45 -6.77
CA PRO A 159 16.37 6.52 -5.86
C PRO A 159 16.31 6.04 -4.40
N SER A 160 17.06 6.73 -3.54
CA SER A 160 16.94 6.54 -2.09
C SER A 160 15.50 6.78 -1.62
N MET A 161 15.15 6.25 -0.46
CA MET A 161 13.83 6.51 0.13
C MET A 161 13.63 8.01 0.34
N ALA A 162 14.64 8.74 0.81
CA ALA A 162 14.57 10.18 1.02
C ALA A 162 14.24 10.92 -0.29
N ASN A 163 14.99 10.66 -1.35
CA ASN A 163 14.74 11.28 -2.66
C ASN A 163 13.37 10.92 -3.23
N ALA A 164 12.95 9.67 -3.09
CA ALA A 164 11.62 9.23 -3.54
C ALA A 164 10.48 9.96 -2.77
N VAL A 165 10.65 10.14 -1.46
CA VAL A 165 9.71 10.88 -0.60
C VAL A 165 9.63 12.35 -1.00
N ASP A 166 10.77 13.02 -1.23
CA ASP A 166 10.82 14.43 -1.62
C ASP A 166 10.13 14.67 -2.98
N LEU A 167 10.38 13.80 -3.96
CA LEU A 167 9.72 13.84 -5.26
C LEU A 167 8.21 13.65 -5.14
N ALA A 168 7.76 12.69 -4.33
CA ALA A 168 6.35 12.44 -4.10
C ALA A 168 5.66 13.61 -3.40
N PHE A 169 6.34 14.24 -2.43
CA PHE A 169 5.85 15.45 -1.77
C PHE A 169 5.68 16.62 -2.75
N ALA A 170 6.68 16.88 -3.60
CA ALA A 170 6.61 17.93 -4.60
C ALA A 170 5.48 17.70 -5.62
N ASP A 171 5.29 16.45 -6.06
CA ASP A 171 4.22 16.12 -6.99
C ASP A 171 2.83 16.21 -6.34
N ALA A 172 2.70 15.85 -5.08
CA ALA A 172 1.45 16.04 -4.32
C ALA A 172 1.05 17.52 -4.23
N GLN A 173 2.02 18.42 -4.01
CA GLN A 173 1.79 19.86 -4.03
C GLN A 173 1.31 20.33 -5.41
N ARG A 174 1.93 19.87 -6.49
CA ARG A 174 1.52 20.16 -7.86
C ARG A 174 0.08 19.72 -8.14
N ILE A 175 -0.24 18.46 -7.82
CA ILE A 175 -1.58 17.90 -7.99
C ILE A 175 -2.62 18.71 -7.20
N PHE A 176 -2.34 18.98 -5.95
CA PHE A 176 -3.26 19.76 -5.12
C PHE A 176 -3.48 21.17 -5.69
N LEU A 177 -2.43 21.90 -6.05
CA LEU A 177 -2.53 23.26 -6.56
C LEU A 177 -3.31 23.31 -7.88
N GLU A 178 -3.14 22.33 -8.75
CA GLU A 178 -3.91 22.19 -9.98
C GLU A 178 -5.41 22.03 -9.69
N ARG A 179 -5.75 21.08 -8.79
CA ARG A 179 -7.15 20.83 -8.37
C ARG A 179 -7.76 22.00 -7.60
N TYR A 180 -6.97 22.68 -6.77
CA TYR A 180 -7.41 23.83 -5.99
C TYR A 180 -7.69 25.05 -6.87
N ARG A 181 -6.89 25.29 -7.91
CA ARG A 181 -7.18 26.34 -8.90
C ARG A 181 -8.50 26.09 -9.64
N ALA A 182 -8.79 24.85 -9.97
CA ALA A 182 -10.06 24.47 -10.60
C ALA A 182 -11.24 24.55 -9.62
N ASN A 183 -11.02 24.22 -8.34
CA ASN A 183 -12.05 24.24 -7.30
C ASN A 183 -11.46 24.66 -5.94
N PRO A 184 -11.51 25.97 -5.60
CA PRO A 184 -11.00 26.47 -4.31
C PRO A 184 -11.74 25.93 -3.06
N ARG A 185 -12.87 25.27 -3.23
CA ARG A 185 -13.63 24.62 -2.15
C ARG A 185 -13.33 23.14 -1.99
N ILE A 186 -12.33 22.64 -2.74
CA ILE A 186 -11.93 21.22 -2.66
C ILE A 186 -11.44 20.90 -1.25
N ARG A 187 -11.83 19.72 -0.77
CA ARG A 187 -11.35 19.17 0.51
C ARG A 187 -10.48 17.94 0.22
N VAL A 188 -9.41 17.79 1.01
CA VAL A 188 -8.39 16.78 0.78
C VAL A 188 -8.37 15.76 1.92
N VAL A 189 -8.44 14.50 1.56
CA VAL A 189 -8.09 13.35 2.39
C VAL A 189 -6.65 12.95 2.07
N ILE A 190 -5.81 12.76 3.09
CA ILE A 190 -4.41 12.36 2.90
C ILE A 190 -4.22 10.98 3.52
N GLY A 191 -3.62 10.05 2.79
CA GLY A 191 -3.30 8.72 3.29
C GLY A 191 -1.84 8.34 3.07
N GLY A 192 -1.23 7.67 4.04
CA GLY A 192 0.14 7.17 3.92
C GLY A 192 0.35 5.81 4.56
N TYR A 193 1.25 5.02 3.97
CA TYR A 193 1.71 3.77 4.56
C TYR A 193 3.23 3.69 4.48
N SER A 194 3.90 3.33 5.62
CA SER A 194 5.33 3.11 5.66
C SER A 194 6.12 4.34 5.15
N ALA A 195 7.03 4.19 4.19
CA ALA A 195 7.75 5.30 3.54
C ALA A 195 6.80 6.36 2.98
N GLY A 196 5.67 5.93 2.42
CA GLY A 196 4.64 6.87 1.93
C GLY A 196 3.98 7.68 3.04
N ALA A 197 3.97 7.21 4.29
CA ALA A 197 3.47 7.99 5.41
C ALA A 197 4.36 9.21 5.73
N VAL A 198 5.66 9.12 5.45
CA VAL A 198 6.59 10.27 5.58
C VAL A 198 6.19 11.38 4.60
N ALA A 199 6.03 11.04 3.32
CA ALA A 199 5.58 12.00 2.30
C ALA A 199 4.18 12.57 2.62
N ALA A 200 3.27 11.73 3.11
CA ALA A 200 1.94 12.13 3.55
C ALA A 200 1.98 13.12 4.72
N ALA A 201 2.87 12.90 5.70
CA ALA A 201 3.07 13.80 6.83
C ALA A 201 3.65 15.16 6.40
N MET A 202 4.64 15.17 5.48
CA MET A 202 5.19 16.40 4.89
C MET A 202 4.12 17.17 4.13
N PHE A 203 3.33 16.49 3.31
CA PHE A 203 2.25 17.12 2.57
C PHE A 203 1.14 17.63 3.49
N ARG A 204 0.80 16.91 4.56
CA ARG A 204 -0.15 17.35 5.58
C ARG A 204 0.34 18.62 6.29
N GLN A 205 1.61 18.67 6.67
CA GLN A 205 2.20 19.86 7.29
C GLN A 205 2.09 21.08 6.37
N TRP A 206 2.49 20.91 5.12
CA TRP A 206 2.43 21.97 4.13
C TRP A 206 0.99 22.43 3.88
N LEU A 207 0.03 21.50 3.74
CA LEU A 207 -1.38 21.80 3.50
C LEU A 207 -1.99 22.57 4.68
N LEU A 208 -1.74 22.14 5.91
CA LEU A 208 -2.22 22.80 7.12
C LEU A 208 -1.64 24.21 7.28
N THR A 209 -0.41 24.42 6.82
CA THR A 209 0.26 25.73 6.89
C THR A 209 -0.28 26.69 5.85
N ASN A 210 -0.50 26.23 4.61
CA ASN A 210 -0.79 27.11 3.48
C ASN A 210 -2.27 27.15 3.07
N TYR A 211 -3.00 26.03 3.29
CA TYR A 211 -4.39 25.84 2.87
C TYR A 211 -5.19 25.07 3.94
N PRO A 212 -5.25 25.55 5.20
CA PRO A 212 -5.86 24.81 6.31
C PRO A 212 -7.32 24.44 6.06
N ASP A 213 -8.04 25.28 5.33
CA ASP A 213 -9.44 25.02 4.97
C ASP A 213 -9.61 23.89 3.97
N ALA A 214 -8.60 23.56 3.18
CA ALA A 214 -8.66 22.43 2.26
C ALA A 214 -8.43 21.08 2.95
N TYR A 215 -7.84 21.06 4.15
CA TYR A 215 -7.60 19.82 4.88
C TYR A 215 -8.89 19.26 5.47
N LEU A 216 -9.28 18.06 5.06
CA LEU A 216 -10.44 17.35 5.60
C LEU A 216 -10.04 16.41 6.72
N CYS A 217 -9.32 15.37 6.38
CA CYS A 217 -8.78 14.39 7.33
C CYS A 217 -7.60 13.65 6.74
N SER A 218 -6.93 12.84 7.55
CA SER A 218 -5.85 11.99 7.09
C SER A 218 -5.69 10.74 7.97
N PHE A 219 -5.00 9.74 7.43
CA PHE A 219 -4.62 8.53 8.16
C PHE A 219 -3.21 8.10 7.77
N SER A 220 -2.54 7.41 8.68
CA SER A 220 -1.27 6.74 8.40
C SER A 220 -1.20 5.37 9.05
N LEU A 221 -0.67 4.40 8.31
CA LEU A 221 -0.41 3.03 8.77
C LEU A 221 1.11 2.83 8.82
N GLY A 222 1.63 2.30 9.92
CA GLY A 222 3.06 2.05 10.06
C GLY A 222 3.93 3.30 9.84
N ASP A 223 3.52 4.43 10.38
CA ASP A 223 4.08 5.75 10.11
C ASP A 223 5.40 5.98 10.86
N PRO A 224 6.54 6.12 10.16
CA PRO A 224 7.81 6.45 10.79
C PRO A 224 7.82 7.82 11.48
N THR A 225 6.92 8.73 11.11
CA THR A 225 6.87 10.10 11.66
C THR A 225 5.85 10.27 12.78
N ARG A 226 5.28 9.17 13.31
CA ARG A 226 4.30 9.21 14.40
C ARG A 226 4.88 9.86 15.66
N PRO A 227 4.28 10.93 16.21
CA PRO A 227 4.69 11.46 17.51
C PRO A 227 4.33 10.49 18.64
N ALA A 228 5.03 10.57 19.77
CA ALA A 228 4.67 9.83 20.97
C ALA A 228 3.21 10.16 21.35
N GLY A 229 2.43 9.14 21.71
CA GLY A 229 1.00 9.30 22.02
C GLY A 229 0.06 9.38 20.81
N GLY A 230 0.59 9.44 19.57
CA GLY A 230 -0.23 9.41 18.35
C GLY A 230 -1.04 8.11 18.25
N ALA A 231 -2.35 8.24 18.11
CA ALA A 231 -3.30 7.13 18.15
C ALA A 231 -4.52 7.39 17.25
N TYR A 232 -5.45 6.47 17.32
CA TYR A 232 -6.77 6.57 16.72
C TYR A 232 -7.79 7.15 17.73
N TYR A 233 -8.48 8.23 17.39
CA TYR A 233 -9.59 8.84 18.16
C TYR A 233 -9.40 8.89 19.69
N GLY A 234 -8.21 9.19 20.15
CA GLY A 234 -7.94 9.15 21.59
C GLY A 234 -7.94 7.74 22.18
N GLY A 235 -7.89 6.70 21.32
CA GLY A 235 -7.65 5.32 21.75
C GLY A 235 -6.27 5.14 22.37
N VAL A 236 -6.01 3.94 22.89
CA VAL A 236 -4.71 3.61 23.46
C VAL A 236 -3.64 3.65 22.36
N ALA A 237 -2.70 4.58 22.48
CA ALA A 237 -1.57 4.67 21.58
C ALA A 237 -0.68 3.42 21.70
N ALA A 238 -0.15 2.93 20.59
CA ALA A 238 0.94 2.00 20.63
C ALA A 238 2.12 2.62 21.41
N PRO A 239 2.87 1.84 22.19
CA PRO A 239 3.99 2.35 22.98
C PRO A 239 5.03 3.03 22.08
N GLY A 240 5.77 3.97 22.65
CA GLY A 240 6.86 4.66 21.96
C GLY A 240 6.39 5.64 20.89
N ARG A 241 7.20 5.78 19.86
CA ARG A 241 7.06 6.77 18.78
C ARG A 241 7.53 6.21 17.43
N GLY A 242 7.35 6.97 16.34
CA GLY A 242 7.93 6.63 15.05
C GLY A 242 9.45 6.71 15.04
N ILE A 243 10.07 5.94 14.15
CA ILE A 243 11.52 5.78 14.03
C ILE A 243 12.23 6.96 13.34
N SER A 244 11.50 7.84 12.66
CA SER A 244 12.10 9.02 12.03
C SER A 244 12.56 10.03 13.07
N THR A 245 13.70 10.70 12.82
CA THR A 245 14.16 11.84 13.64
C THR A 245 13.20 13.02 13.51
N TRP A 246 12.59 13.19 12.34
CA TRP A 246 11.53 14.16 12.12
C TRP A 246 10.15 13.55 12.35
N ARG A 247 9.33 14.18 13.18
CA ARG A 247 7.96 13.77 13.50
C ARG A 247 7.01 14.95 13.36
N PHE A 248 5.80 14.66 12.90
CA PHE A 248 4.81 15.71 12.67
C PHE A 248 3.40 15.29 13.06
N GLY A 249 2.70 16.20 13.72
CA GLY A 249 1.28 16.16 13.99
C GLY A 249 0.92 16.46 15.44
N ASP A 250 -0.20 17.14 15.66
CA ASP A 250 -0.81 17.32 16.97
C ASP A 250 -1.67 16.09 17.29
N ILE A 251 -1.34 15.37 18.35
CA ILE A 251 -2.09 14.19 18.80
C ILE A 251 -3.53 14.53 19.24
N ARG A 252 -3.85 15.81 19.40
CA ARG A 252 -5.20 16.29 19.71
C ARG A 252 -6.00 16.69 18.49
N ASP A 253 -5.40 16.70 17.29
CA ASP A 253 -6.12 16.87 16.03
C ASP A 253 -6.71 15.54 15.56
N TYR A 254 -7.92 15.24 16.00
CA TYR A 254 -8.60 13.99 15.68
C TYR A 254 -8.96 13.83 14.19
N ARG A 255 -8.65 14.83 13.33
CA ARG A 255 -8.74 14.66 11.88
C ARG A 255 -7.63 13.78 11.32
N HIS A 256 -6.55 13.53 12.09
CA HIS A 256 -5.54 12.55 11.75
C HIS A 256 -5.63 11.31 12.65
N CYS A 257 -5.46 10.15 12.03
CA CYS A 257 -5.50 8.85 12.66
C CYS A 257 -4.15 8.12 12.45
N TRP A 258 -3.39 7.92 13.52
CA TRP A 258 -2.19 7.07 13.50
C TRP A 258 -2.57 5.64 13.82
N LEU A 259 -2.36 4.73 12.85
CA LEU A 259 -2.61 3.31 12.99
C LEU A 259 -1.27 2.60 13.16
N ALA A 260 -0.90 2.35 14.40
CA ALA A 260 0.37 1.80 14.82
C ALA A 260 0.16 0.43 15.48
N ALA A 261 0.60 -0.64 14.83
CA ALA A 261 0.52 -1.98 15.39
C ALA A 261 1.65 -2.20 16.42
N PRO A 262 1.36 -2.78 17.59
CA PRO A 262 2.40 -3.15 18.55
C PRO A 262 3.45 -4.06 17.91
N GLY A 263 4.73 -3.73 18.11
CA GLY A 263 5.87 -4.46 17.53
C GLY A 263 6.22 -4.03 16.10
N ASP A 264 5.50 -3.10 15.50
CA ASP A 264 5.94 -2.46 14.26
C ASP A 264 7.06 -1.46 14.57
N MET A 265 8.28 -1.82 14.24
CA MET A 265 9.49 -1.05 14.50
C MET A 265 9.44 0.35 13.89
N TYR A 266 8.83 0.51 12.72
CA TYR A 266 8.78 1.82 12.06
C TYR A 266 7.94 2.85 12.82
N THR A 267 6.96 2.40 13.59
CA THR A 267 6.03 3.29 14.26
C THR A 267 6.01 3.17 15.78
N SER A 268 6.78 2.25 16.37
CA SER A 268 6.71 1.93 17.81
C SER A 268 8.09 1.72 18.46
N VAL A 269 9.09 2.54 18.12
CA VAL A 269 10.38 2.50 18.82
C VAL A 269 10.26 3.11 20.22
N PRO A 270 11.06 2.66 21.21
CA PRO A 270 11.07 3.25 22.54
C PRO A 270 11.37 4.75 22.51
N ASP A 271 10.73 5.52 23.36
CA ASP A 271 10.98 6.96 23.51
C ASP A 271 12.09 7.22 24.53
N ASN A 272 13.31 6.78 24.20
CA ASN A 272 14.53 6.89 25.01
C ASN A 272 15.77 6.67 24.15
N ALA A 273 16.96 6.56 24.76
CA ALA A 273 18.23 6.36 24.05
C ALA A 273 18.26 5.15 23.10
N VAL A 274 17.45 4.12 23.34
CA VAL A 274 17.31 2.97 22.41
C VAL A 274 16.68 3.45 21.09
N GLY A 275 15.58 4.19 21.19
CA GLY A 275 14.92 4.77 20.02
C GLY A 275 15.78 5.80 19.29
N ASP A 276 16.59 6.58 20.01
CA ASP A 276 17.50 7.57 19.40
C ASP A 276 18.57 6.89 18.53
N ILE A 277 19.09 5.74 18.96
CA ILE A 277 19.99 4.91 18.17
C ILE A 277 19.28 4.36 16.92
N MET A 278 18.03 3.88 17.09
CA MET A 278 17.23 3.37 15.98
C MET A 278 16.87 4.46 14.95
N ASP A 279 16.57 5.69 15.42
CA ASP A 279 16.35 6.84 14.58
C ASP A 279 17.57 7.13 13.68
N THR A 280 18.78 7.16 14.29
CA THR A 280 20.01 7.40 13.54
C THR A 280 20.24 6.31 12.48
N ALA A 281 20.02 5.06 12.82
CA ALA A 281 20.14 3.96 11.86
C ALA A 281 19.12 4.05 10.72
N TYR A 282 17.89 4.47 11.02
CA TYR A 282 16.86 4.71 10.02
C TYR A 282 17.24 5.82 9.05
N ASP A 283 17.69 6.96 9.56
CA ASP A 283 18.10 8.11 8.73
C ASP A 283 19.24 7.73 7.77
N ILE A 284 20.17 6.89 8.22
CA ILE A 284 21.25 6.36 7.37
C ILE A 284 20.66 5.51 6.23
N VAL A 285 19.83 4.53 6.58
CA VAL A 285 19.28 3.56 5.61
C VAL A 285 18.40 4.25 4.57
N THR A 286 17.67 5.28 4.95
CA THR A 286 16.78 6.02 4.03
C THR A 286 17.52 6.88 3.00
N GLN A 287 18.81 7.18 3.23
CA GLN A 287 19.67 7.93 2.32
C GLN A 287 20.50 7.05 1.38
N VAL A 288 20.48 5.72 1.55
CA VAL A 288 21.27 4.80 0.73
C VAL A 288 20.82 4.81 -0.72
N GLU A 289 21.78 4.96 -1.64
CA GLU A 289 21.62 4.72 -3.09
C GLU A 289 22.74 3.81 -3.59
N LEU A 290 22.38 2.60 -3.99
CA LEU A 290 23.39 1.61 -4.43
C LEU A 290 24.08 2.02 -5.75
N SER A 291 23.44 2.88 -6.56
CA SER A 291 24.01 3.46 -7.77
C SER A 291 25.10 4.49 -7.49
N ASP A 292 25.04 5.17 -6.34
CA ASP A 292 26.04 6.13 -5.87
C ASP A 292 26.71 5.64 -4.57
N PHE A 293 27.47 4.58 -4.70
CA PHE A 293 28.17 3.96 -3.57
C PHE A 293 29.14 4.92 -2.85
N LEU A 294 29.81 5.80 -3.58
CA LEU A 294 30.76 6.75 -3.00
C LEU A 294 30.05 7.87 -2.26
N GLY A 295 29.01 8.47 -2.85
CA GLY A 295 28.20 9.51 -2.19
C GLY A 295 27.51 8.98 -0.94
N THR A 296 26.97 7.79 -1.01
CA THR A 296 26.36 7.07 0.12
C THR A 296 27.38 6.80 1.23
N ALA A 297 28.59 6.31 0.89
CA ALA A 297 29.65 6.03 1.86
C ALA A 297 30.08 7.30 2.61
N PHE A 298 30.20 8.45 1.93
CA PHE A 298 30.53 9.73 2.56
C PHE A 298 29.39 10.27 3.43
N GLY A 299 28.12 10.10 3.01
CA GLY A 299 26.93 10.49 3.80
C GLY A 299 26.84 9.71 5.10
N VAL A 300 27.00 8.41 5.03
CA VAL A 300 27.04 7.48 6.16
C VAL A 300 28.21 7.77 7.10
N ALA A 301 29.41 7.97 6.55
CA ALA A 301 30.62 8.25 7.34
C ALA A 301 30.53 9.55 8.15
N ARG A 302 29.75 10.53 7.72
CA ARG A 302 29.54 11.78 8.48
C ARG A 302 28.60 11.61 9.69
N GLN A 303 27.71 10.63 9.67
CA GLN A 303 26.68 10.44 10.70
C GLN A 303 27.04 9.38 11.75
N ILE A 304 28.04 8.53 11.52
CA ILE A 304 28.39 7.38 12.38
C ILE A 304 29.62 7.57 13.29
N PRO A 305 30.30 8.70 13.49
CA PRO A 305 31.57 8.69 14.22
C PRO A 305 31.48 8.12 15.65
N ILE A 306 30.32 8.19 16.29
CA ILE A 306 30.19 7.90 17.74
C ILE A 306 29.71 6.47 18.02
N ILE A 307 28.79 5.92 17.25
CA ILE A 307 28.17 4.61 17.53
C ILE A 307 29.11 3.45 17.17
N MET A 308 29.92 3.61 16.14
CA MET A 308 30.78 2.54 15.60
C MET A 308 32.09 2.39 16.36
N GLU A 309 32.66 3.46 16.88
CA GLU A 309 33.89 3.42 17.66
C GLU A 309 33.66 2.71 18.98
N GLU A 310 32.49 2.90 19.61
CA GLU A 310 32.10 2.22 20.86
C GLU A 310 31.64 0.76 20.65
N ALA A 311 31.14 0.40 19.47
CA ALA A 311 30.64 -0.94 19.17
C ALA A 311 31.64 -1.86 18.46
N GLY A 312 32.81 -1.35 18.04
CA GLY A 312 33.86 -2.13 17.35
C GLY A 312 33.46 -2.66 15.97
N ILE A 313 32.47 -2.03 15.31
CA ILE A 313 31.94 -2.47 14.02
C ILE A 313 32.53 -1.64 12.89
N GLY A 314 33.23 -2.28 11.97
CA GLY A 314 33.78 -1.60 10.79
C GLY A 314 32.72 -1.25 9.75
N LEU A 315 32.82 -0.06 9.11
CA LEU A 315 31.98 0.42 8.02
C LEU A 315 31.72 -0.64 6.91
N PRO A 316 32.71 -1.44 6.45
CA PRO A 316 32.47 -2.45 5.42
C PRO A 316 31.44 -3.52 5.81
N SER A 317 31.33 -3.83 7.10
CA SER A 317 30.38 -4.82 7.61
C SER A 317 28.94 -4.33 7.55
N VAL A 318 28.70 -3.04 7.85
CA VAL A 318 27.38 -2.40 7.74
C VAL A 318 26.91 -2.34 6.30
N PHE A 319 27.80 -1.94 5.38
CA PHE A 319 27.47 -1.91 3.95
C PHE A 319 27.12 -3.29 3.39
N LYS A 320 27.88 -4.31 3.77
CA LYS A 320 27.61 -5.69 3.35
C LYS A 320 26.27 -6.19 3.87
N ALA A 321 25.90 -5.78 5.07
CA ALA A 321 24.61 -6.15 5.66
C ALA A 321 23.42 -5.43 4.98
N VAL A 322 23.56 -4.12 4.72
CA VAL A 322 22.53 -3.33 4.02
C VAL A 322 22.37 -3.84 2.59
N ALA A 323 23.47 -4.08 1.87
CA ALA A 323 23.44 -4.64 0.53
C ALA A 323 22.88 -6.08 0.45
N GLY A 324 23.00 -6.84 1.54
CA GLY A 324 22.41 -8.18 1.67
C GLY A 324 20.91 -8.21 2.01
N GLY A 325 20.27 -7.04 2.09
CA GLY A 325 18.85 -6.93 2.43
C GLY A 325 18.54 -7.49 3.84
N PRO A 326 17.30 -7.97 4.11
CA PRO A 326 16.93 -8.51 5.41
C PRO A 326 17.86 -9.62 5.92
N ALA A 327 18.32 -10.51 5.04
CA ALA A 327 19.26 -11.58 5.38
C ALA A 327 20.65 -11.05 5.76
N GLY A 328 21.12 -9.99 5.10
CA GLY A 328 22.37 -9.33 5.43
C GLY A 328 22.31 -8.60 6.78
N LEU A 329 21.19 -7.93 7.08
CA LEU A 329 20.97 -7.27 8.37
C LEU A 329 20.88 -8.27 9.53
N VAL A 330 20.23 -9.43 9.32
CA VAL A 330 20.23 -10.54 10.30
C VAL A 330 21.67 -11.07 10.52
N GLY A 331 22.44 -11.25 9.43
CA GLY A 331 23.82 -11.73 9.49
C GLY A 331 24.76 -10.79 10.27
N LEU A 332 24.46 -9.49 10.33
CA LEU A 332 25.22 -8.50 11.11
C LEU A 332 24.72 -8.39 12.55
N GLY A 333 23.40 -8.47 12.73
CA GLY A 333 22.76 -8.37 14.05
C GLY A 333 23.12 -9.52 14.98
N VAL A 334 23.18 -10.77 14.49
CA VAL A 334 23.41 -11.94 15.32
C VAL A 334 24.80 -11.92 16.01
N PRO A 335 25.93 -11.68 15.32
CA PRO A 335 27.24 -11.58 15.98
C PRO A 335 27.34 -10.42 16.97
N LEU A 336 26.71 -9.28 16.64
CA LEU A 336 26.68 -8.11 17.52
C LEU A 336 25.93 -8.42 18.82
N ILE A 337 24.75 -9.05 18.71
CA ILE A 337 23.93 -9.43 19.85
C ILE A 337 24.62 -10.48 20.71
N MET A 338 25.24 -11.49 20.12
CA MET A 338 25.94 -12.55 20.83
C MET A 338 27.19 -12.02 21.55
N GLY A 339 27.88 -11.03 20.99
CA GLY A 339 29.00 -10.34 21.64
C GLY A 339 28.59 -9.47 22.84
N LEU A 340 27.39 -8.88 22.79
CA LEU A 340 26.85 -7.98 23.80
C LEU A 340 26.04 -8.73 24.90
N LEU A 341 25.41 -9.86 24.59
CA LEU A 341 24.62 -10.67 25.54
C LEU A 341 25.50 -11.33 26.62
N GLY A 342 26.80 -11.48 26.39
CA GLY A 342 27.73 -12.06 27.37
C GLY A 342 27.92 -11.26 28.68
N GLY A 343 27.37 -10.02 28.74
CA GLY A 343 27.61 -9.13 29.87
C GLY A 343 26.42 -8.33 30.40
N LEU A 344 25.23 -8.32 29.78
CA LEU A 344 24.24 -7.26 30.03
C LEU A 344 22.77 -7.72 30.14
N ILE A 345 22.49 -8.92 30.63
CA ILE A 345 21.13 -9.31 31.01
C ILE A 345 20.77 -8.73 32.37
N GLY A 346 20.37 -7.46 32.38
CA GLY A 346 19.74 -6.81 33.52
C GLY A 346 18.73 -5.81 32.99
N GLY A 347 17.43 -6.05 33.23
CA GLY A 347 16.31 -5.27 32.71
C GLY A 347 16.30 -3.81 33.17
N GLN A 348 17.18 -2.98 32.64
CA GLN A 348 17.15 -1.53 32.84
C GLN A 348 15.98 -0.95 32.04
N LYS A 349 15.12 -0.18 32.71
CA LYS A 349 13.97 0.51 32.06
C LYS A 349 14.42 1.58 31.05
N ASN A 350 15.60 2.20 31.25
CA ASN A 350 16.19 3.21 30.37
C ASN A 350 17.69 2.94 30.20
N PRO A 351 18.08 1.97 29.35
CA PRO A 351 19.50 1.70 29.08
C PRO A 351 20.11 2.85 28.27
N THR A 352 21.41 3.06 28.48
CA THR A 352 22.23 4.05 27.75
C THR A 352 23.47 3.38 27.14
N GLY A 353 24.16 4.04 26.23
CA GLY A 353 25.40 3.54 25.62
C GLY A 353 25.25 2.15 25.00
N VAL A 354 26.20 1.24 25.32
CA VAL A 354 26.24 -0.12 24.75
C VAL A 354 24.98 -0.94 25.07
N ALA A 355 24.37 -0.75 26.23
CA ALA A 355 23.15 -1.45 26.61
C ALA A 355 21.95 -1.00 25.75
N ALA A 356 21.86 0.30 25.43
CA ALA A 356 20.85 0.83 24.52
C ALA A 356 21.06 0.31 23.10
N ALA A 357 22.30 0.25 22.62
CA ALA A 357 22.61 -0.30 21.30
C ALA A 357 22.26 -1.80 21.20
N ALA A 358 22.53 -2.58 22.23
CA ALA A 358 22.14 -3.99 22.29
C ALA A 358 20.63 -4.18 22.25
N GLN A 359 19.88 -3.37 22.97
CA GLN A 359 18.43 -3.43 22.99
C GLN A 359 17.84 -2.98 21.64
N ALA A 360 18.37 -1.94 21.01
CA ALA A 360 17.99 -1.50 19.66
C ALA A 360 18.19 -2.64 18.63
N ALA A 361 19.34 -3.31 18.67
CA ALA A 361 19.64 -4.44 17.80
C ALA A 361 18.69 -5.63 18.05
N MET A 362 18.31 -5.91 19.30
CA MET A 362 17.33 -6.95 19.63
C MET A 362 15.94 -6.64 19.08
N ILE A 363 15.48 -5.39 19.19
CA ILE A 363 14.20 -4.95 18.62
C ILE A 363 14.22 -5.13 17.09
N ALA A 364 15.28 -4.69 16.43
CA ALA A 364 15.42 -4.84 14.99
C ALA A 364 15.45 -6.32 14.57
N LEU A 365 16.19 -7.17 15.30
CA LEU A 365 16.23 -8.61 15.06
C LEU A 365 14.87 -9.27 15.23
N GLN A 366 14.16 -9.00 16.32
CA GLN A 366 12.82 -9.54 16.57
C GLN A 366 11.85 -9.14 15.46
N PHE A 367 11.96 -7.91 14.97
CA PHE A 367 11.13 -7.41 13.87
C PHE A 367 11.39 -8.17 12.56
N VAL A 368 12.66 -8.36 12.16
CA VAL A 368 13.01 -9.02 10.88
C VAL A 368 12.92 -10.55 10.94
N THR A 369 12.98 -11.16 12.13
CA THR A 369 12.85 -12.61 12.32
C THR A 369 11.45 -13.07 12.70
N GLY A 370 10.47 -12.16 12.73
CA GLY A 370 9.06 -12.50 12.92
C GLY A 370 8.55 -13.50 11.88
N ASN A 371 7.42 -14.12 12.14
CA ASN A 371 6.79 -15.04 11.20
C ASN A 371 5.40 -14.54 10.79
N PRO A 372 5.21 -14.05 9.55
CA PRO A 372 6.26 -13.76 8.55
C PRO A 372 7.24 -12.65 9.02
N PRO A 373 8.41 -12.50 8.39
CA PRO A 373 9.30 -11.39 8.66
C PRO A 373 8.56 -10.06 8.58
N THR A 374 8.85 -9.13 9.50
CA THR A 374 8.18 -7.82 9.60
C THR A 374 6.65 -7.86 9.77
N ALA A 375 6.12 -8.97 10.28
CA ALA A 375 4.66 -9.22 10.39
C ALA A 375 3.88 -8.04 10.98
N ALA A 376 4.41 -7.36 11.98
CA ALA A 376 3.75 -6.22 12.60
C ALA A 376 3.53 -5.05 11.63
N HIS A 377 4.40 -4.92 10.61
CA HIS A 377 4.34 -3.87 9.60
C HIS A 377 3.48 -4.23 8.39
N ILE A 378 3.43 -5.52 8.01
CA ILE A 378 2.79 -5.98 6.77
C ILE A 378 1.44 -6.67 6.99
N GLN A 379 0.85 -6.61 8.18
CA GLN A 379 -0.40 -7.30 8.52
C GLN A 379 -1.50 -6.36 9.04
N TYR A 380 -1.50 -5.10 8.68
CA TYR A 380 -2.50 -4.11 9.11
C TYR A 380 -3.94 -4.46 8.70
N GLU A 381 -4.10 -5.29 7.69
CA GLU A 381 -5.41 -5.77 7.24
C GLU A 381 -5.98 -6.91 8.09
N PHE A 382 -5.11 -7.68 8.75
CA PHE A 382 -5.50 -8.85 9.54
C PHE A 382 -5.42 -8.61 11.04
N ARG A 383 -4.55 -7.68 11.47
CA ARG A 383 -4.39 -7.37 12.88
C ARG A 383 -5.57 -6.55 13.38
N GLU A 384 -6.11 -6.98 14.50
CA GLU A 384 -7.23 -6.31 15.15
C GLU A 384 -6.71 -5.33 16.21
N VAL A 385 -7.33 -4.16 16.28
CA VAL A 385 -7.15 -3.18 17.35
C VAL A 385 -7.98 -3.58 18.57
N TRP A 386 -9.19 -4.09 18.31
CA TRP A 386 -10.08 -4.79 19.24
C TRP A 386 -10.91 -5.82 18.46
N PRO A 387 -11.56 -6.79 19.15
CA PRO A 387 -12.28 -7.87 18.48
C PRO A 387 -13.24 -7.38 17.36
N GLY A 388 -13.03 -7.87 16.16
CA GLY A 388 -13.83 -7.55 14.98
C GLY A 388 -13.43 -6.26 14.25
N GLN A 389 -12.43 -5.53 14.71
CA GLN A 389 -12.00 -4.27 14.10
C GLN A 389 -10.52 -4.26 13.77
N THR A 390 -10.19 -4.33 12.49
CA THR A 390 -8.81 -4.28 12.01
C THR A 390 -8.30 -2.84 11.88
N TYR A 391 -6.98 -2.65 11.82
CA TYR A 391 -6.37 -1.35 11.56
C TYR A 391 -6.83 -0.78 10.21
N LEU A 392 -6.87 -1.62 9.16
CA LEU A 392 -7.36 -1.20 7.84
C LEU A 392 -8.84 -0.77 7.90
N GLY A 393 -9.67 -1.52 8.61
CA GLY A 393 -11.07 -1.20 8.82
C GLY A 393 -11.27 0.14 9.53
N LEU A 394 -10.43 0.46 10.53
CA LEU A 394 -10.44 1.74 11.22
C LEU A 394 -10.04 2.91 10.31
N ALA A 395 -9.06 2.72 9.42
CA ALA A 395 -8.70 3.73 8.43
C ALA A 395 -9.88 4.06 7.51
N ILE A 396 -10.56 3.03 7.01
CA ILE A 396 -11.78 3.20 6.19
C ILE A 396 -12.86 3.95 6.96
N GLN A 397 -13.14 3.52 8.20
CA GLN A 397 -14.15 4.17 9.05
C GLN A 397 -13.80 5.64 9.31
N HIS A 398 -12.55 5.94 9.65
CA HIS A 398 -12.08 7.30 9.88
C HIS A 398 -12.34 8.21 8.68
N VAL A 399 -11.95 7.79 7.48
CA VAL A 399 -12.17 8.56 6.25
C VAL A 399 -13.67 8.72 5.96
N ARG A 400 -14.46 7.65 6.10
CA ARG A 400 -15.91 7.71 5.88
C ARG A 400 -16.61 8.64 6.87
N ASP A 401 -16.18 8.66 8.12
CA ASP A 401 -16.75 9.52 9.16
C ASP A 401 -16.51 11.01 8.85
N TRP A 402 -15.33 11.39 8.40
CA TRP A 402 -15.04 12.78 8.05
C TRP A 402 -15.62 13.17 6.69
N ALA A 403 -15.43 12.35 5.66
CA ALA A 403 -15.94 12.64 4.32
C ALA A 403 -17.48 12.59 4.24
N GLY A 404 -18.11 11.71 5.01
CA GLY A 404 -19.58 11.62 5.05
C GLY A 404 -20.28 12.80 5.74
N ARG A 405 -19.60 13.46 6.69
CA ARG A 405 -20.12 14.65 7.39
C ARG A 405 -19.91 15.95 6.61
N THR A 406 -19.00 15.97 5.68
CA THR A 406 -18.64 17.17 4.92
C THR A 406 -19.05 16.97 3.47
N PRO A 407 -20.06 17.68 2.95
CA PRO A 407 -20.42 17.56 1.55
C PRO A 407 -19.28 17.98 0.63
N ALA A 408 -18.94 17.13 -0.34
CA ALA A 408 -18.05 17.51 -1.40
C ALA A 408 -18.75 18.49 -2.36
N VAL A 409 -18.02 19.44 -2.88
CA VAL A 409 -18.53 20.52 -3.72
C VAL A 409 -17.88 20.45 -5.09
N THR A 410 -18.69 20.47 -6.14
CA THR A 410 -18.20 20.66 -7.53
C THR A 410 -17.71 22.09 -7.72
N ALA A 411 -16.82 22.27 -8.70
CA ALA A 411 -16.33 23.58 -9.14
C ALA A 411 -17.47 24.48 -9.63
#